data_2d869071888da05173552a08d48a8414
#
_entry.id   2d869071888da05173552a08d48a8414
#
_cell.length_a   1.000
_cell.length_b   1.000
_cell.length_c   1.000
_cell.angle_alpha   90.00
_cell.angle_beta   90.00
_cell.angle_gamma   90.00
#
_symmetry.space_group_name_H-M   'P 1'
#
loop_
_entity.id
_entity.type
_entity.pdbx_description
1 polymer ?
#
loop_
_entity_poly.entity_id
_entity_poly.type
_entity_poly.pdbx_seq_one_letter_code
_entity_poly.pdbx_strand_id
1 'polypeptide(L)'
;MDKEKQTDRVQKIPITELVPFKVVEDESMLRTTESISMFGVLTPLIARPAEDGRFEIISGHRRAHAAAAVGLTEVPVIVRDMDDDVAKILVVDSNLQRENILPSERAFAYKMKMEAMTHQGQRTDLLERETSTQLVPRLRSNVVIGAQNNQSRETVRRFIRLTNLIPELLDMLDHKKISFNPAVELSYLKPEEQRNLIEAMDFTQAAPSLSQAMRLKKLSQEGACKLEDMCEILGEVKKGDLERVAFKSEQLRKFFPKSYTPRQMSDVILKLLDQWQKKRQRDKAR
;
A
#
# COMPACT_ATOMS: atom_id res chain seq x y z
N MET A 1 32.60 27.92 6.71
CA MET A 1 33.35 26.68 6.42
C MET A 1 32.50 25.93 5.40
N ASP A 2 32.98 25.94 4.16
CA ASP A 2 32.31 25.31 3.03
C ASP A 2 32.15 23.80 3.29
N LYS A 3 30.90 23.32 3.32
CA LYS A 3 30.63 21.90 3.14
C LYS A 3 31.04 21.57 1.71
N GLU A 4 32.24 21.02 1.55
CA GLU A 4 32.65 20.40 0.28
C GLU A 4 31.50 19.56 -0.24
N LYS A 5 31.06 19.87 -1.44
CA LYS A 5 30.19 18.99 -2.21
C LYS A 5 30.97 17.67 -2.38
N GLN A 6 30.59 16.68 -1.57
CA GLN A 6 31.07 15.31 -1.72
C GLN A 6 30.73 14.87 -3.13
N THR A 7 31.73 14.90 -4.01
CA THR A 7 31.59 14.47 -5.40
C THR A 7 31.26 12.98 -5.38
N ASP A 8 30.08 12.62 -5.88
CA ASP A 8 29.59 11.25 -6.02
C ASP A 8 30.56 10.46 -6.94
N ARG A 9 31.63 9.95 -6.37
CA ARG A 9 32.66 9.21 -7.11
C ARG A 9 32.23 7.74 -7.15
N VAL A 10 32.02 7.22 -8.35
CA VAL A 10 31.73 5.79 -8.54
C VAL A 10 33.02 5.02 -8.30
N GLN A 11 32.99 4.03 -7.42
CA GLN A 11 34.06 3.11 -7.10
C GLN A 11 33.64 1.69 -7.45
N LYS A 12 34.60 0.84 -7.84
CA LYS A 12 34.34 -0.59 -7.96
C LYS A 12 34.63 -1.23 -6.60
N ILE A 13 33.61 -1.87 -6.02
CA ILE A 13 33.70 -2.52 -4.71
C ILE A 13 33.46 -4.01 -4.90
N PRO A 14 34.32 -4.88 -4.30
CA PRO A 14 34.07 -6.33 -4.25
C PRO A 14 32.72 -6.64 -3.61
N ILE A 15 31.96 -7.57 -4.20
CA ILE A 15 30.66 -7.96 -3.65
C ILE A 15 30.78 -8.55 -2.24
N THR A 16 31.93 -9.16 -1.93
CA THR A 16 32.24 -9.72 -0.61
C THR A 16 32.36 -8.66 0.51
N GLU A 17 32.65 -7.42 0.15
CA GLU A 17 32.72 -6.29 1.08
C GLU A 17 31.34 -5.63 1.31
N LEU A 18 30.30 -6.06 0.63
CA LEU A 18 28.95 -5.61 0.87
C LEU A 18 28.30 -6.40 2.01
N VAL A 19 27.60 -5.71 2.89
CA VAL A 19 26.84 -6.37 3.99
C VAL A 19 25.76 -7.26 3.39
N PRO A 20 25.65 -8.54 3.82
CA PRO A 20 24.64 -9.46 3.33
C PRO A 20 23.23 -8.93 3.54
N PHE A 21 22.35 -9.13 2.55
CA PHE A 21 20.97 -8.70 2.59
C PHE A 21 20.05 -9.73 1.95
N LYS A 22 18.78 -9.70 2.31
CA LYS A 22 17.77 -10.62 1.80
C LYS A 22 16.98 -9.97 0.66
N VAL A 23 16.88 -10.64 -0.48
CA VAL A 23 16.09 -10.21 -1.63
C VAL A 23 15.03 -11.27 -1.93
N VAL A 24 13.83 -10.81 -2.28
CA VAL A 24 12.76 -11.71 -2.75
C VAL A 24 13.02 -12.04 -4.22
N GLU A 25 13.05 -13.33 -4.53
CA GLU A 25 13.17 -13.81 -5.90
C GLU A 25 11.78 -13.86 -6.54
N ASP A 26 11.59 -13.04 -7.55
CA ASP A 26 10.37 -12.92 -8.33
C ASP A 26 10.71 -12.83 -9.85
N GLU A 27 9.70 -12.83 -10.70
CA GLU A 27 9.88 -12.70 -12.16
C GLU A 27 10.65 -11.42 -12.56
N SER A 28 10.45 -10.34 -11.82
CA SER A 28 11.19 -9.09 -12.02
C SER A 28 12.67 -9.25 -11.66
N MET A 29 13.01 -10.15 -10.71
CA MET A 29 14.40 -10.47 -10.39
C MET A 29 15.10 -11.19 -11.53
N LEU A 30 14.42 -12.14 -12.18
CA LEU A 30 14.95 -12.85 -13.35
C LEU A 30 15.31 -11.88 -14.47
N ARG A 31 14.43 -10.94 -14.80
CA ARG A 31 14.70 -9.90 -15.81
C ARG A 31 15.89 -9.01 -15.44
N THR A 32 16.04 -8.68 -14.14
CA THR A 32 17.20 -7.92 -13.66
C THR A 32 18.48 -8.71 -13.81
N THR A 33 18.45 -10.01 -13.52
CA THR A 33 19.60 -10.92 -13.66
C THR A 33 20.02 -11.08 -15.13
N GLU A 34 19.06 -11.27 -16.04
CA GLU A 34 19.30 -11.32 -17.48
C GLU A 34 19.94 -10.02 -17.99
N SER A 35 19.41 -8.87 -17.60
CA SER A 35 19.96 -7.57 -17.99
C SER A 35 21.41 -7.39 -17.50
N ILE A 36 21.69 -7.77 -16.25
CA ILE A 36 23.04 -7.65 -15.68
C ILE A 36 24.01 -8.65 -16.29
N SER A 37 23.53 -9.83 -16.67
CA SER A 37 24.34 -10.81 -17.41
C SER A 37 24.81 -10.29 -18.78
N MET A 38 23.94 -9.51 -19.46
CA MET A 38 24.25 -8.95 -20.78
C MET A 38 25.08 -7.66 -20.75
N PHE A 39 24.75 -6.77 -19.81
CA PHE A 39 25.27 -5.40 -19.83
C PHE A 39 26.04 -5.00 -18.57
N GLY A 40 26.14 -5.88 -17.58
CA GLY A 40 26.69 -5.53 -16.28
C GLY A 40 25.78 -4.59 -15.49
N VAL A 41 26.30 -4.05 -14.39
CA VAL A 41 25.58 -3.08 -13.55
C VAL A 41 25.78 -1.67 -14.10
N LEU A 42 24.84 -1.20 -14.93
CA LEU A 42 24.91 0.12 -15.58
C LEU A 42 24.69 1.28 -14.62
N THR A 43 23.77 1.11 -13.67
CA THR A 43 23.47 2.14 -12.66
C THR A 43 24.17 1.78 -11.36
N PRO A 44 25.05 2.64 -10.82
CA PRO A 44 25.75 2.35 -9.57
C PRO A 44 24.82 2.09 -8.39
N LEU A 45 25.25 1.26 -7.45
CA LEU A 45 24.63 1.12 -6.15
C LEU A 45 24.93 2.35 -5.31
N ILE A 46 24.16 2.57 -4.25
CA ILE A 46 24.48 3.54 -3.20
C ILE A 46 24.72 2.76 -1.92
N ALA A 47 25.85 3.00 -1.28
CA ALA A 47 26.23 2.38 -0.01
C ALA A 47 26.86 3.39 0.94
N ARG A 48 26.92 3.03 2.22
CA ARG A 48 27.66 3.78 3.25
C ARG A 48 28.66 2.85 3.95
N PRO A 49 29.74 3.39 4.56
CA PRO A 49 30.61 2.60 5.40
C PRO A 49 29.85 2.02 6.59
N ALA A 50 30.05 0.73 6.89
CA ALA A 50 29.55 0.05 8.08
C ALA A 50 30.63 -0.01 9.16
N GLU A 51 30.24 -0.22 10.41
CA GLU A 51 31.20 -0.23 11.57
C GLU A 51 32.24 -1.37 11.48
N ASP A 52 31.92 -2.44 10.75
CA ASP A 52 32.78 -3.61 10.55
C ASP A 52 33.76 -3.47 9.36
N GLY A 53 33.84 -2.28 8.77
CA GLY A 53 34.70 -1.97 7.63
C GLY A 53 34.14 -2.40 6.27
N ARG A 54 32.95 -2.98 6.25
CA ARG A 54 32.20 -3.30 5.02
C ARG A 54 31.33 -2.12 4.58
N PHE A 55 30.55 -2.34 3.52
CA PHE A 55 29.64 -1.33 2.99
C PHE A 55 28.20 -1.80 3.11
N GLU A 56 27.38 -1.02 3.78
CA GLU A 56 25.94 -1.25 3.86
C GLU A 56 25.24 -0.65 2.63
N ILE A 57 24.53 -1.48 1.88
CA ILE A 57 23.79 -1.04 0.69
C ILE A 57 22.55 -0.26 1.11
N ILE A 58 22.42 0.96 0.63
CA ILE A 58 21.25 1.83 0.84
C ILE A 58 20.28 1.72 -0.34
N SER A 59 20.79 1.60 -1.57
CA SER A 59 19.97 1.42 -2.77
C SER A 59 20.68 0.51 -3.76
N GLY A 60 19.91 -0.41 -4.36
CA GLY A 60 20.40 -1.33 -5.37
C GLY A 60 20.58 -2.77 -4.93
N HIS A 61 19.96 -3.21 -3.82
CA HIS A 61 20.01 -4.58 -3.30
C HIS A 61 19.75 -5.64 -4.37
N ARG A 62 18.71 -5.46 -5.21
CA ARG A 62 18.40 -6.39 -6.29
C ARG A 62 19.51 -6.47 -7.36
N ARG A 63 20.14 -5.33 -7.68
CA ARG A 63 21.27 -5.28 -8.62
C ARG A 63 22.50 -5.96 -8.05
N ALA A 64 22.79 -5.76 -6.77
CA ALA A 64 23.89 -6.45 -6.09
C ALA A 64 23.65 -7.97 -6.06
N HIS A 65 22.44 -8.41 -5.75
CA HIS A 65 22.06 -9.83 -5.74
C HIS A 65 22.20 -10.45 -7.13
N ALA A 66 21.67 -9.80 -8.17
CA ALA A 66 21.79 -10.25 -9.54
C ALA A 66 23.24 -10.30 -10.01
N ALA A 67 24.06 -9.30 -9.65
CA ALA A 67 25.48 -9.28 -9.96
C ALA A 67 26.23 -10.48 -9.35
N ALA A 68 25.93 -10.82 -8.09
CA ALA A 68 26.46 -11.99 -7.44
C ALA A 68 26.00 -13.29 -8.13
N ALA A 69 24.72 -13.39 -8.49
CA ALA A 69 24.14 -14.56 -9.15
C ALA A 69 24.76 -14.86 -10.54
N VAL A 70 25.15 -13.81 -11.28
CA VAL A 70 25.84 -13.96 -12.58
C VAL A 70 27.37 -14.07 -12.45
N GLY A 71 27.91 -14.11 -11.23
CA GLY A 71 29.33 -14.34 -10.96
C GLY A 71 30.22 -13.09 -11.12
N LEU A 72 29.67 -11.88 -11.08
CA LEU A 72 30.49 -10.67 -11.01
C LEU A 72 31.21 -10.61 -9.68
N THR A 73 32.48 -10.20 -9.69
CA THR A 73 33.29 -10.06 -8.49
C THR A 73 33.20 -8.66 -7.88
N GLU A 74 32.95 -7.65 -8.71
CA GLU A 74 32.87 -6.24 -8.32
C GLU A 74 31.64 -5.58 -8.91
N VAL A 75 31.13 -4.56 -8.22
CA VAL A 75 30.02 -3.73 -8.69
C VAL A 75 30.35 -2.24 -8.55
N PRO A 76 29.82 -1.37 -9.42
CA PRO A 76 29.96 0.08 -9.30
C PRO A 76 29.11 0.58 -8.13
N VAL A 77 29.73 1.29 -7.19
CA VAL A 77 29.09 1.81 -5.96
C VAL A 77 29.45 3.27 -5.77
N ILE A 78 28.49 4.08 -5.40
CA ILE A 78 28.69 5.43 -4.87
C ILE A 78 28.67 5.30 -3.35
N VAL A 79 29.82 5.53 -2.73
CA VAL A 79 29.93 5.52 -1.27
C VAL A 79 29.66 6.92 -0.75
N ARG A 80 28.67 7.02 0.15
CA ARG A 80 28.31 8.26 0.84
C ARG A 80 28.40 8.04 2.34
N ASP A 81 29.07 8.95 3.03
CA ASP A 81 28.99 9.02 4.47
C ASP A 81 27.67 9.68 4.87
N MET A 82 26.84 8.96 5.64
CA MET A 82 25.52 9.42 6.07
C MET A 82 25.12 8.78 7.38
N ASP A 83 24.37 9.51 8.18
CA ASP A 83 23.78 8.99 9.41
C ASP A 83 22.60 8.02 9.13
N ASP A 84 22.17 7.32 10.19
CA ASP A 84 21.11 6.32 10.11
C ASP A 84 19.78 6.88 9.62
N ASP A 85 19.44 8.11 9.99
CA ASP A 85 18.16 8.72 9.62
C ASP A 85 18.17 9.10 8.13
N VAL A 86 19.27 9.61 7.61
CA VAL A 86 19.44 9.89 6.17
C VAL A 86 19.43 8.58 5.38
N ALA A 87 20.13 7.55 5.87
CA ALA A 87 20.14 6.23 5.24
C ALA A 87 18.73 5.64 5.15
N LYS A 88 17.95 5.65 6.24
CA LYS A 88 16.55 5.20 6.28
C LYS A 88 15.68 5.95 5.28
N ILE A 89 15.81 7.28 5.19
CA ILE A 89 15.04 8.09 4.23
C ILE A 89 15.35 7.66 2.80
N LEU A 90 16.63 7.48 2.44
CA LEU A 90 17.04 7.08 1.09
C LEU A 90 16.55 5.68 0.73
N VAL A 91 16.62 4.70 1.66
CA VAL A 91 16.07 3.34 1.47
C VAL A 91 14.58 3.42 1.20
N VAL A 92 13.85 4.19 1.99
CA VAL A 92 12.40 4.35 1.83
C VAL A 92 12.05 5.00 0.49
N ASP A 93 12.77 6.07 0.11
CA ASP A 93 12.52 6.74 -1.17
C ASP A 93 12.77 5.83 -2.37
N SER A 94 13.84 5.04 -2.32
CA SER A 94 14.12 4.03 -3.35
C SER A 94 12.99 2.98 -3.46
N ASN A 95 12.40 2.58 -2.34
CA ASN A 95 11.29 1.63 -2.32
C ASN A 95 9.97 2.26 -2.79
N LEU A 96 9.69 3.51 -2.41
CA LEU A 96 8.47 4.23 -2.82
C LEU A 96 8.39 4.51 -4.33
N GLN A 97 9.52 4.48 -5.04
CA GLN A 97 9.60 4.66 -6.49
C GLN A 97 9.26 3.39 -7.29
N ARG A 98 9.02 2.25 -6.62
CA ARG A 98 8.60 1.02 -7.31
C ARG A 98 7.19 1.17 -7.85
N GLU A 99 6.95 0.65 -9.07
CA GLU A 99 5.62 0.71 -9.71
C GLU A 99 4.55 -0.05 -8.94
N ASN A 100 4.90 -1.21 -8.37
CA ASN A 100 3.97 -2.11 -7.68
C ASN A 100 4.33 -2.25 -6.20
N ILE A 101 4.13 -1.18 -5.42
CA ILE A 101 4.25 -1.23 -3.96
C ILE A 101 2.88 -1.52 -3.32
N LEU A 102 2.83 -2.47 -2.40
CA LEU A 102 1.63 -2.81 -1.67
C LEU A 102 1.18 -1.64 -0.76
N PRO A 103 -0.13 -1.47 -0.52
CA PRO A 103 -0.63 -0.45 0.39
C PRO A 103 -0.01 -0.52 1.79
N SER A 104 0.17 -1.72 2.35
CA SER A 104 0.83 -1.93 3.65
C SER A 104 2.30 -1.48 3.61
N GLU A 105 3.06 -1.89 2.60
CA GLU A 105 4.47 -1.48 2.43
C GLU A 105 4.59 0.04 2.34
N ARG A 106 3.73 0.68 1.55
CA ARG A 106 3.70 2.15 1.41
C ARG A 106 3.36 2.83 2.74
N ALA A 107 2.46 2.24 3.55
CA ALA A 107 2.09 2.77 4.86
C ALA A 107 3.28 2.75 5.82
N PHE A 108 3.98 1.64 5.93
CA PHE A 108 5.18 1.52 6.77
C PHE A 108 6.35 2.38 6.25
N ALA A 109 6.53 2.47 4.93
CA ALA A 109 7.53 3.33 4.31
C ALA A 109 7.31 4.81 4.69
N TYR A 110 6.08 5.32 4.56
CA TYR A 110 5.77 6.69 4.97
C TYR A 110 5.93 6.91 6.48
N LYS A 111 5.56 5.92 7.31
CA LYS A 111 5.75 5.99 8.75
C LYS A 111 7.23 6.10 9.11
N MET A 112 8.07 5.21 8.57
CA MET A 112 9.52 5.18 8.80
C MET A 112 10.19 6.49 8.36
N LYS A 113 9.82 6.99 7.16
CA LYS A 113 10.34 8.27 6.67
C LYS A 113 9.94 9.44 7.57
N MET A 114 8.70 9.47 8.04
CA MET A 114 8.21 10.51 8.95
C MET A 114 8.96 10.48 10.29
N GLU A 115 9.20 9.30 10.85
CA GLU A 115 9.94 9.12 12.09
C GLU A 115 11.40 9.61 11.95
N ALA A 116 12.11 9.20 10.88
CA ALA A 116 13.46 9.65 10.59
C ALA A 116 13.55 11.17 10.43
N MET A 117 12.63 11.79 9.67
CA MET A 117 12.60 13.24 9.50
C MET A 117 12.27 13.99 10.81
N THR A 118 11.47 13.39 11.69
CA THR A 118 11.15 13.99 13.00
C THR A 118 12.37 13.96 13.91
N HIS A 119 13.16 12.87 13.90
CA HIS A 119 14.40 12.75 14.67
C HIS A 119 15.45 13.75 14.19
N GLN A 120 15.62 13.93 12.88
CA GLN A 120 16.52 14.95 12.33
C GLN A 120 16.11 16.37 12.74
N GLY A 121 14.81 16.69 12.71
CA GLY A 121 14.29 17.99 13.17
C GLY A 121 14.61 18.26 14.64
N GLN A 122 14.46 17.26 15.52
CA GLN A 122 14.81 17.39 16.94
C GLN A 122 16.30 17.62 17.17
N ARG A 123 17.21 17.03 16.37
CA ARG A 123 18.64 17.28 16.45
C ARG A 123 19.01 18.70 16.03
N THR A 124 18.31 19.26 15.06
CA THR A 124 18.52 20.63 14.59
C THR A 124 17.97 21.65 15.60
N ASP A 125 16.82 21.37 16.22
CA ASP A 125 16.18 22.24 17.22
C ASP A 125 16.94 22.27 18.57
N LEU A 126 17.77 21.26 18.88
CA LEU A 126 18.69 21.28 20.03
C LEU A 126 19.84 22.27 19.85
N LEU A 127 20.11 22.70 18.60
CA LEU A 127 21.09 23.72 18.26
C LEU A 127 20.49 25.14 18.21
N GLU A 128 19.16 25.24 18.07
CA GLU A 128 18.41 26.52 18.06
C GLU A 128 17.26 26.45 19.07
N ARG A 129 17.46 27.11 20.19
CA ARG A 129 16.62 27.16 21.40
C ARG A 129 15.16 27.53 21.17
N GLU A 130 14.29 26.81 21.90
CA GLU A 130 13.04 27.24 22.54
C GLU A 130 11.80 27.51 21.68
N THR A 131 10.74 26.78 22.06
CA THR A 131 9.32 26.95 21.70
C THR A 131 8.84 26.42 20.36
N SER A 132 8.54 25.11 20.30
CA SER A 132 7.35 24.68 19.54
C SER A 132 6.93 23.26 19.89
N THR A 133 5.64 23.11 20.11
CA THR A 133 4.89 21.88 20.37
C THR A 133 5.23 20.78 19.35
N GLN A 134 5.41 19.53 19.78
CA GLN A 134 5.75 18.34 18.96
C GLN A 134 4.88 18.10 17.70
N LEU A 135 3.78 18.81 17.56
CA LEU A 135 2.87 18.72 16.42
C LEU A 135 3.38 19.42 15.16
N VAL A 136 4.17 20.47 15.28
CA VAL A 136 4.64 21.29 14.15
C VAL A 136 5.66 20.57 13.26
N PRO A 137 6.66 19.84 13.77
CA PRO A 137 7.59 19.06 12.95
C PRO A 137 6.88 17.98 12.14
N ARG A 138 5.95 17.23 12.76
CA ARG A 138 5.16 16.19 12.06
C ARG A 138 4.30 16.74 10.92
N LEU A 139 3.73 17.93 11.10
CA LEU A 139 2.95 18.60 10.07
C LEU A 139 3.79 19.00 8.86
N ARG A 140 5.02 19.52 9.10
CA ARG A 140 5.96 19.89 8.03
C ARG A 140 6.48 18.65 7.30
N SER A 141 6.83 17.59 8.01
CA SER A 141 7.32 16.32 7.43
C SER A 141 6.30 15.71 6.48
N ASN A 142 5.01 15.64 6.86
CA ASN A 142 3.95 15.12 6.00
C ASN A 142 3.77 15.94 4.69
N VAL A 143 3.97 17.25 4.73
CA VAL A 143 3.92 18.11 3.54
C VAL A 143 5.09 17.81 2.62
N VAL A 144 6.30 17.69 3.17
CA VAL A 144 7.53 17.40 2.39
C VAL A 144 7.44 16.01 1.76
N ILE A 145 7.02 14.98 2.53
CA ILE A 145 6.84 13.62 2.02
C ILE A 145 5.81 13.61 0.88
N GLY A 146 4.69 14.31 1.06
CA GLY A 146 3.65 14.41 0.04
C GLY A 146 4.16 15.04 -1.25
N ALA A 147 4.84 16.17 -1.16
CA ALA A 147 5.41 16.87 -2.31
C ALA A 147 6.43 16.03 -3.09
N GLN A 148 7.31 15.31 -2.39
CA GLN A 148 8.33 14.44 -3.00
C GLN A 148 7.73 13.24 -3.74
N ASN A 149 6.54 12.77 -3.35
CA ASN A 149 5.90 11.59 -3.94
C ASN A 149 4.66 11.94 -4.78
N ASN A 150 4.46 13.20 -5.15
CA ASN A 150 3.26 13.67 -5.86
C ASN A 150 1.94 13.29 -5.16
N GLN A 151 1.95 13.26 -3.83
CA GLN A 151 0.81 12.90 -3.00
C GLN A 151 0.39 14.08 -2.12
N SER A 152 -0.90 14.16 -1.80
CA SER A 152 -1.36 15.14 -0.82
C SER A 152 -0.90 14.77 0.59
N ARG A 153 -0.70 15.78 1.44
CA ARG A 153 -0.42 15.60 2.87
C ARG A 153 -1.45 14.67 3.53
N GLU A 154 -2.70 14.82 3.16
CA GLU A 154 -3.78 14.01 3.72
C GLU A 154 -3.67 12.55 3.27
N THR A 155 -3.27 12.29 2.03
CA THR A 155 -3.00 10.93 1.53
C THR A 155 -1.88 10.26 2.34
N VAL A 156 -0.79 10.97 2.60
CA VAL A 156 0.33 10.46 3.43
C VAL A 156 -0.16 10.09 4.84
N ARG A 157 -0.94 10.98 5.49
CA ARG A 157 -1.52 10.71 6.81
C ARG A 157 -2.41 9.45 6.81
N ARG A 158 -3.23 9.29 5.77
CA ARG A 158 -4.13 8.13 5.63
C ARG A 158 -3.33 6.83 5.46
N PHE A 159 -2.26 6.84 4.67
CA PHE A 159 -1.37 5.68 4.57
C PHE A 159 -0.71 5.37 5.92
N ILE A 160 -0.12 6.35 6.59
CA ILE A 160 0.49 6.15 7.92
C ILE A 160 -0.54 5.60 8.90
N ARG A 161 -1.80 6.04 8.84
CA ARG A 161 -2.85 5.54 9.71
C ARG A 161 -3.10 4.04 9.55
N LEU A 162 -2.93 3.47 8.35
CA LEU A 162 -3.08 2.03 8.11
C LEU A 162 -2.13 1.18 8.95
N THR A 163 -0.99 1.71 9.40
CA THR A 163 -0.05 0.96 10.27
C THR A 163 -0.64 0.62 11.65
N ASN A 164 -1.83 1.11 11.98
CA ASN A 164 -2.57 0.74 13.20
C ASN A 164 -3.54 -0.44 12.97
N LEU A 165 -3.62 -0.96 11.75
CA LEU A 165 -4.35 -2.20 11.49
C LEU A 165 -3.53 -3.39 11.96
N ILE A 166 -4.22 -4.44 12.42
CA ILE A 166 -3.59 -5.73 12.70
C ILE A 166 -3.13 -6.38 11.39
N PRO A 167 -2.12 -7.28 11.43
CA PRO A 167 -1.51 -7.87 10.23
C PRO A 167 -2.52 -8.51 9.28
N GLU A 168 -3.54 -9.16 9.81
CA GLU A 168 -4.58 -9.85 9.03
C GLU A 168 -5.42 -8.87 8.19
N LEU A 169 -5.76 -7.71 8.75
CA LEU A 169 -6.49 -6.67 8.00
C LEU A 169 -5.60 -5.96 6.98
N LEU A 170 -4.31 -5.83 7.26
CA LEU A 170 -3.33 -5.33 6.28
C LEU A 170 -3.20 -6.30 5.10
N ASP A 171 -3.14 -7.61 5.37
CA ASP A 171 -3.11 -8.64 4.33
C ASP A 171 -4.40 -8.58 3.46
N MET A 172 -5.56 -8.45 4.10
CA MET A 172 -6.83 -8.28 3.39
C MET A 172 -6.86 -7.03 2.51
N LEU A 173 -6.23 -5.94 2.94
CA LEU A 173 -6.08 -4.71 2.15
C LEU A 173 -5.17 -4.93 0.94
N ASP A 174 -4.03 -5.58 1.12
CA ASP A 174 -3.05 -5.86 0.07
C ASP A 174 -3.62 -6.80 -1.00
N HIS A 175 -4.44 -7.77 -0.60
CA HIS A 175 -5.19 -8.67 -1.49
C HIS A 175 -6.51 -8.07 -2.03
N LYS A 176 -6.78 -6.78 -1.79
CA LYS A 176 -7.98 -6.06 -2.25
C LYS A 176 -9.31 -6.64 -1.75
N LYS A 177 -9.28 -7.45 -0.68
CA LYS A 177 -10.51 -7.93 0.00
C LYS A 177 -11.21 -6.78 0.73
N ILE A 178 -10.45 -5.81 1.23
CA ILE A 178 -10.94 -4.56 1.81
C ILE A 178 -10.39 -3.40 0.98
N SER A 179 -11.25 -2.41 0.69
CA SER A 179 -10.83 -1.21 -0.03
C SER A 179 -10.06 -0.24 0.87
N PHE A 180 -9.21 0.61 0.29
CA PHE A 180 -8.36 1.56 1.02
C PHE A 180 -9.14 2.49 1.97
N ASN A 181 -10.25 3.08 1.50
CA ASN A 181 -11.01 4.04 2.31
C ASN A 181 -11.66 3.40 3.55
N PRO A 182 -12.38 2.26 3.44
CA PRO A 182 -12.82 1.51 4.60
C PRO A 182 -11.67 1.14 5.55
N ALA A 183 -10.55 0.63 5.03
CA ALA A 183 -9.41 0.23 5.85
C ALA A 183 -8.85 1.38 6.70
N VAL A 184 -8.81 2.62 6.17
CA VAL A 184 -8.42 3.81 6.93
C VAL A 184 -9.38 4.07 8.10
N GLU A 185 -10.70 3.93 7.90
CA GLU A 185 -11.68 4.11 8.97
C GLU A 185 -11.59 2.99 10.02
N LEU A 186 -11.37 1.73 9.58
CA LEU A 186 -11.20 0.58 10.48
C LEU A 186 -9.94 0.66 11.33
N SER A 187 -8.91 1.37 10.87
CA SER A 187 -7.69 1.60 11.65
C SER A 187 -7.88 2.43 12.94
N TYR A 188 -9.07 2.97 13.15
CA TYR A 188 -9.46 3.65 14.39
C TYR A 188 -10.02 2.70 15.45
N LEU A 189 -10.37 1.47 15.09
CA LEU A 189 -10.82 0.44 16.01
C LEU A 189 -9.65 -0.05 16.88
N LYS A 190 -9.99 -0.49 18.11
CA LYS A 190 -9.00 -1.14 18.99
C LYS A 190 -8.57 -2.50 18.42
N PRO A 191 -7.38 -3.00 18.74
CA PRO A 191 -6.90 -4.29 18.21
C PRO A 191 -7.86 -5.46 18.46
N GLU A 192 -8.55 -5.51 19.60
CA GLU A 192 -9.56 -6.52 19.91
C GLU A 192 -10.79 -6.39 19.02
N GLU A 193 -11.27 -5.17 18.81
CA GLU A 193 -12.41 -4.88 17.93
C GLU A 193 -12.06 -5.22 16.46
N GLN A 194 -10.82 -5.04 16.05
CA GLN A 194 -10.36 -5.44 14.71
C GLN A 194 -10.38 -6.97 14.53
N ARG A 195 -10.06 -7.77 15.56
CA ARG A 195 -10.19 -9.23 15.53
C ARG A 195 -11.66 -9.64 15.45
N ASN A 196 -12.52 -9.04 16.27
CA ASN A 196 -13.96 -9.28 16.23
C ASN A 196 -14.55 -8.93 14.85
N LEU A 197 -14.03 -7.89 14.21
CA LEU A 197 -14.43 -7.52 12.84
C LEU A 197 -14.10 -8.61 11.83
N ILE A 198 -12.94 -9.26 11.92
CA ILE A 198 -12.60 -10.38 11.04
C ILE A 198 -13.59 -11.52 11.23
N GLU A 199 -13.91 -11.88 12.48
CA GLU A 199 -14.92 -12.89 12.78
C GLU A 199 -16.29 -12.53 12.22
N ALA A 200 -16.72 -11.26 12.36
CA ALA A 200 -17.97 -10.77 11.78
C ALA A 200 -17.97 -10.82 10.25
N MET A 201 -16.84 -10.51 9.61
CA MET A 201 -16.67 -10.61 8.14
C MET A 201 -16.76 -12.07 7.67
N ASP A 202 -16.14 -13.00 8.42
CA ASP A 202 -16.20 -14.42 8.10
C ASP A 202 -17.61 -14.99 8.29
N PHE A 203 -18.32 -14.55 9.33
CA PHE A 203 -19.71 -14.95 9.58
C PHE A 203 -20.67 -14.43 8.49
N THR A 204 -20.55 -13.16 8.14
CA THR A 204 -21.46 -12.49 7.18
C THR A 204 -21.02 -12.66 5.72
N GLN A 205 -19.83 -13.21 5.47
CA GLN A 205 -19.20 -13.31 4.14
C GLN A 205 -19.17 -11.96 3.40
N ALA A 206 -19.07 -10.84 4.14
CA ALA A 206 -19.14 -9.50 3.61
C ALA A 206 -17.96 -8.64 4.08
N ALA A 207 -17.35 -7.91 3.15
CA ALA A 207 -16.38 -6.87 3.48
C ALA A 207 -17.10 -5.53 3.75
N PRO A 208 -16.65 -4.74 4.74
CA PRO A 208 -17.29 -3.49 5.10
C PRO A 208 -17.20 -2.45 3.97
N SER A 209 -18.30 -1.79 3.67
CA SER A 209 -18.34 -0.58 2.86
C SER A 209 -17.79 0.61 3.65
N LEU A 210 -17.53 1.74 2.97
CA LEU A 210 -17.06 2.94 3.65
C LEU A 210 -18.07 3.44 4.71
N SER A 211 -19.37 3.42 4.41
CA SER A 211 -20.41 3.85 5.36
C SER A 211 -20.48 2.94 6.57
N GLN A 212 -20.36 1.62 6.39
CA GLN A 212 -20.31 0.65 7.48
C GLN A 212 -19.05 0.84 8.34
N ALA A 213 -17.87 1.02 7.72
CA ALA A 213 -16.62 1.28 8.42
C ALA A 213 -16.68 2.57 9.26
N MET A 214 -17.29 3.63 8.75
CA MET A 214 -17.50 4.88 9.50
C MET A 214 -18.43 4.68 10.71
N ARG A 215 -19.49 3.88 10.59
CA ARG A 215 -20.38 3.52 11.70
C ARG A 215 -19.66 2.70 12.76
N LEU A 216 -18.89 1.69 12.35
CA LEU A 216 -18.06 0.88 13.24
C LEU A 216 -17.06 1.74 14.03
N LYS A 217 -16.38 2.66 13.35
CA LYS A 217 -15.50 3.64 13.99
C LYS A 217 -16.23 4.47 15.03
N LYS A 218 -17.44 4.95 14.73
CA LYS A 218 -18.24 5.73 15.68
C LYS A 218 -18.58 4.90 16.91
N LEU A 219 -19.05 3.67 16.73
CA LEU A 219 -19.35 2.75 17.86
C LEU A 219 -18.10 2.44 18.69
N SER A 220 -16.94 2.26 18.06
CA SER A 220 -15.68 2.08 18.78
C SER A 220 -15.32 3.29 19.64
N GLN A 221 -15.52 4.51 19.13
CA GLN A 221 -15.27 5.75 19.87
C GLN A 221 -16.23 5.93 21.06
N GLU A 222 -17.47 5.44 20.94
CA GLU A 222 -18.48 5.44 21.99
C GLU A 222 -18.29 4.26 22.98
N GLY A 223 -17.34 3.34 22.72
CA GLY A 223 -17.08 2.17 23.55
C GLY A 223 -18.13 1.07 23.44
N ALA A 224 -18.97 1.09 22.40
CA ALA A 224 -20.11 0.22 22.21
C ALA A 224 -19.93 -0.77 21.01
N CYS A 225 -18.71 -0.96 20.50
CA CYS A 225 -18.46 -1.80 19.31
C CYS A 225 -18.28 -3.27 19.70
N LYS A 226 -19.39 -4.01 19.76
CA LYS A 226 -19.41 -5.45 20.03
C LYS A 226 -19.49 -6.28 18.74
N LEU A 227 -19.22 -7.59 18.85
CA LEU A 227 -19.30 -8.51 17.72
C LEU A 227 -20.70 -8.56 17.09
N GLU A 228 -21.74 -8.57 17.94
CA GLU A 228 -23.13 -8.60 17.50
C GLU A 228 -23.47 -7.37 16.63
N ASP A 229 -23.07 -6.16 17.08
CA ASP A 229 -23.27 -4.91 16.35
C ASP A 229 -22.55 -4.93 14.99
N MET A 230 -21.35 -5.52 14.95
CA MET A 230 -20.56 -5.68 13.72
C MET A 230 -21.27 -6.61 12.74
N CYS A 231 -21.79 -7.76 13.20
CA CYS A 231 -22.54 -8.70 12.39
C CYS A 231 -23.83 -8.07 11.84
N GLU A 232 -24.55 -7.29 12.64
CA GLU A 232 -25.75 -6.57 12.22
C GLU A 232 -25.42 -5.56 11.11
N ILE A 233 -24.39 -4.72 11.32
CA ILE A 233 -23.97 -3.69 10.36
C ILE A 233 -23.47 -4.32 9.05
N LEU A 234 -22.69 -5.41 9.12
CA LEU A 234 -22.16 -6.07 7.93
C LEU A 234 -23.23 -6.87 7.18
N GLY A 235 -24.21 -7.44 7.91
CA GLY A 235 -25.35 -8.18 7.35
C GLY A 235 -26.40 -7.28 6.67
N GLU A 236 -26.32 -5.96 6.82
CA GLU A 236 -27.22 -5.05 6.13
C GLU A 236 -27.08 -5.18 4.61
N VAL A 237 -28.19 -5.34 3.92
CA VAL A 237 -28.21 -5.35 2.45
C VAL A 237 -27.74 -4.00 1.93
N LYS A 238 -26.64 -3.98 1.18
CA LYS A 238 -26.09 -2.74 0.63
C LYS A 238 -27.10 -2.10 -0.32
N LYS A 239 -27.35 -0.80 -0.16
CA LYS A 239 -28.29 -0.05 -1.03
C LYS A 239 -28.09 -0.30 -2.53
N GLY A 240 -26.86 -0.56 -2.98
CA GLY A 240 -26.57 -0.90 -4.38
C GLY A 240 -26.98 -2.31 -4.82
N ASP A 241 -27.15 -3.24 -3.90
CA ASP A 241 -27.53 -4.63 -4.22
C ASP A 241 -29.05 -4.77 -4.39
N LEU A 242 -29.83 -3.88 -3.76
CA LEU A 242 -31.29 -3.81 -3.96
C LEU A 242 -31.69 -3.15 -5.29
N GLU A 243 -30.81 -2.32 -5.87
CA GLU A 243 -31.09 -1.56 -7.09
C GLU A 243 -30.48 -2.18 -8.36
N ARG A 244 -29.67 -3.24 -8.23
CA ARG A 244 -28.97 -3.86 -9.36
C ARG A 244 -29.17 -5.37 -9.39
N VAL A 245 -29.90 -5.83 -10.38
CA VAL A 245 -29.88 -7.24 -10.77
C VAL A 245 -28.79 -7.39 -11.83
N ALA A 246 -27.68 -8.04 -11.47
CA ALA A 246 -26.59 -8.30 -12.39
C ALA A 246 -26.57 -9.78 -12.81
N PHE A 247 -26.55 -10.03 -14.10
CA PHE A 247 -26.35 -11.36 -14.66
C PHE A 247 -24.93 -11.50 -15.21
N LYS A 248 -24.27 -12.64 -14.96
CA LYS A 248 -23.00 -12.93 -15.62
C LYS A 248 -23.23 -13.04 -17.13
N SER A 249 -22.34 -12.44 -17.92
CA SER A 249 -22.43 -12.44 -19.39
C SER A 249 -22.60 -13.85 -19.97
N GLU A 250 -21.94 -14.85 -19.41
CA GLU A 250 -22.03 -16.26 -19.80
C GLU A 250 -23.44 -16.84 -19.60
N GLN A 251 -24.15 -16.41 -18.56
CA GLN A 251 -25.52 -16.86 -18.30
C GLN A 251 -26.51 -16.31 -19.35
N LEU A 252 -26.34 -15.01 -19.69
CA LEU A 252 -27.18 -14.37 -20.70
C LEU A 252 -26.88 -14.87 -22.12
N ARG A 253 -25.59 -15.16 -22.43
CA ARG A 253 -25.15 -15.66 -23.73
C ARG A 253 -25.82 -16.98 -24.16
N LYS A 254 -26.36 -17.76 -23.23
CA LYS A 254 -27.11 -18.98 -23.53
C LYS A 254 -28.47 -18.69 -24.21
N PHE A 255 -29.01 -17.50 -24.01
CA PHE A 255 -30.33 -17.10 -24.50
C PHE A 255 -30.31 -16.12 -25.66
N PHE A 256 -29.14 -15.52 -25.93
CA PHE A 256 -29.00 -14.47 -26.94
C PHE A 256 -27.97 -14.84 -28.02
N PRO A 257 -28.20 -14.44 -29.30
CA PRO A 257 -27.21 -14.59 -30.36
C PRO A 257 -25.88 -13.86 -30.03
N LYS A 258 -24.75 -14.37 -30.57
CA LYS A 258 -23.45 -13.79 -30.35
C LYS A 258 -23.31 -12.33 -30.82
N SER A 259 -24.14 -11.90 -31.78
CA SER A 259 -24.17 -10.55 -32.33
C SER A 259 -24.84 -9.51 -31.44
N TYR A 260 -25.58 -9.95 -30.38
CA TYR A 260 -26.28 -9.01 -29.51
C TYR A 260 -25.35 -8.25 -28.60
N THR A 261 -25.48 -6.94 -28.58
CA THR A 261 -24.79 -6.07 -27.62
C THR A 261 -25.47 -6.14 -26.24
N PRO A 262 -24.76 -5.82 -25.16
CA PRO A 262 -25.36 -5.78 -23.81
C PRO A 262 -26.62 -4.90 -23.72
N ARG A 263 -26.66 -3.80 -24.46
CA ARG A 263 -27.84 -2.91 -24.53
C ARG A 263 -29.05 -3.58 -25.18
N GLN A 264 -28.83 -4.26 -26.28
CA GLN A 264 -29.91 -5.02 -26.97
C GLN A 264 -30.45 -6.17 -26.12
N MET A 265 -29.55 -6.86 -25.36
CA MET A 265 -29.98 -7.89 -24.40
C MET A 265 -30.87 -7.30 -23.31
N SER A 266 -30.47 -6.16 -22.75
CA SER A 266 -31.25 -5.43 -21.73
C SER A 266 -32.64 -5.03 -22.24
N ASP A 267 -32.72 -4.47 -23.45
CA ASP A 267 -34.00 -4.06 -24.06
C ASP A 267 -34.95 -5.23 -24.26
N VAL A 268 -34.43 -6.37 -24.67
CA VAL A 268 -35.27 -7.61 -24.82
C VAL A 268 -35.74 -8.12 -23.46
N ILE A 269 -34.86 -8.14 -22.44
CA ILE A 269 -35.22 -8.56 -21.08
C ILE A 269 -36.37 -7.68 -20.54
N LEU A 270 -36.24 -6.35 -20.67
CA LEU A 270 -37.26 -5.41 -20.19
C LEU A 270 -38.61 -5.63 -20.90
N LYS A 271 -38.60 -5.87 -22.23
CA LYS A 271 -39.84 -6.20 -22.97
C LYS A 271 -40.49 -7.49 -22.48
N LEU A 272 -39.72 -8.54 -22.22
CA LEU A 272 -40.24 -9.80 -21.70
C LEU A 272 -40.81 -9.65 -20.29
N LEU A 273 -40.18 -8.86 -19.43
CA LEU A 273 -40.68 -8.58 -18.09
C LEU A 273 -41.97 -7.77 -18.12
N ASP A 274 -42.11 -6.80 -19.02
CA ASP A 274 -43.37 -6.05 -19.21
C ASP A 274 -44.50 -6.97 -19.67
N GLN A 275 -44.23 -7.86 -20.63
CA GLN A 275 -45.22 -8.87 -21.07
C GLN A 275 -45.61 -9.83 -19.94
N TRP A 276 -44.64 -10.30 -19.16
CA TRP A 276 -44.90 -11.17 -18.02
C TRP A 276 -45.73 -10.46 -16.95
N GLN A 277 -45.46 -9.19 -16.66
CA GLN A 277 -46.24 -8.40 -15.71
C GLN A 277 -47.69 -8.22 -16.15
N LYS A 278 -47.92 -7.90 -17.44
CA LYS A 278 -49.27 -7.80 -18.02
C LYS A 278 -50.02 -9.11 -17.95
N LYS A 279 -49.37 -10.24 -18.23
CA LYS A 279 -49.95 -11.57 -18.10
C LYS A 279 -50.38 -11.87 -16.67
N ARG A 280 -49.47 -11.61 -15.68
CA ARG A 280 -49.74 -11.84 -14.26
C ARG A 280 -50.90 -10.97 -13.73
N GLN A 281 -51.05 -9.75 -14.24
CA GLN A 281 -52.20 -8.90 -13.88
C GLN A 281 -53.53 -9.44 -14.43
N ARG A 282 -53.53 -9.96 -15.66
CA ARG A 282 -54.71 -10.61 -16.24
C ARG A 282 -55.10 -11.88 -15.50
N ASP A 283 -54.12 -12.69 -15.10
CA ASP A 283 -54.37 -13.94 -14.38
C ASP A 283 -54.86 -13.69 -12.93
N LYS A 284 -54.54 -12.52 -12.32
CA LYS A 284 -55.08 -12.10 -11.02
C LYS A 284 -56.47 -11.45 -11.10
N ALA A 285 -56.88 -11.02 -12.27
CA ALA A 285 -58.17 -10.39 -12.51
C ALA A 285 -59.26 -11.39 -12.99
N ARG A 286 -58.90 -12.66 -13.14
CA ARG A 286 -59.75 -13.81 -13.35
C ARG A 286 -59.94 -14.58 -12.04
#